data_b48f8ed9b782050e23fe0ab3292c2b7f
#
_entry.id   b48f8ed9b782050e23fe0ab3292c2b7f
#
_cell.length_a   1.000
_cell.length_b   1.000
_cell.length_c   1.000
_cell.angle_alpha   90.00
_cell.angle_beta   90.00
_cell.angle_gamma   90.00
#
_symmetry.space_group_name_H-M   'P 1'
#
loop_
_entity.id
_entity.type
_entity.pdbx_description
1 polymer ?
#
loop_
_entity_poly.entity_id
_entity_poly.type
_entity_poly.pdbx_seq_one_letter_code
_entity_poly.pdbx_strand_id
1 'polypeptide(L)'
;MEEGIRDPILVYEFMHQFYVQEGNKRVSVMKYLDASHIMAKVIRIFPEKTDEPSVKLYYEFIEFYRSTKFYDIVCKQVGNYAKLLKFMGKERNEACSDEERKKLQSLFYHFSSIYNAVAGNEEAVLTAGDAFLIYLRYNNLSLLFLERLPQDVACQVHVHITSLMYLASYHRQRQ
;
A
#
# COMPACT_ATOMS: atom_id res chain seq x y z
N MET A 1 8.39 28.30 -23.67
CA MET A 1 9.23 27.14 -23.29
C MET A 1 8.67 26.35 -22.08
N GLU A 2 7.36 26.42 -21.83
CA GLU A 2 6.71 25.70 -20.68
C GLU A 2 6.01 24.39 -21.08
N GLU A 3 5.82 24.11 -22.37
CA GLU A 3 5.04 22.94 -22.81
C GLU A 3 5.75 21.60 -22.59
N GLY A 4 7.07 21.55 -22.68
CA GLY A 4 7.83 20.28 -22.57
C GLY A 4 7.95 19.68 -21.17
N ILE A 5 7.61 20.41 -20.08
CA ILE A 5 7.68 19.92 -18.70
C ILE A 5 6.38 19.21 -18.29
N ARG A 6 5.27 19.49 -18.98
CA ARG A 6 3.94 18.94 -18.67
C ARG A 6 3.66 17.59 -19.31
N ASP A 7 4.41 17.21 -20.35
CA ASP A 7 4.22 15.93 -21.01
C ASP A 7 4.60 14.76 -20.07
N PRO A 8 3.77 13.72 -19.96
CA PRO A 8 4.09 12.57 -19.15
C PRO A 8 5.35 11.87 -19.68
N ILE A 9 6.21 11.42 -18.77
CA ILE A 9 7.34 10.54 -19.11
C ILE A 9 6.82 9.14 -19.41
N LEU A 10 7.61 8.32 -20.13
CA LEU A 10 7.28 6.92 -20.37
C LEU A 10 8.08 6.04 -19.41
N VAL A 11 7.37 5.17 -18.69
CA VAL A 11 7.92 4.34 -17.63
C VAL A 11 7.44 2.90 -17.78
N TYR A 12 8.35 1.94 -17.68
CA TYR A 12 8.01 0.54 -17.48
C TYR A 12 7.89 0.24 -15.97
N GLU A 13 6.83 -0.45 -15.59
CA GLU A 13 6.69 -1.03 -14.24
C GLU A 13 6.86 -2.54 -14.33
N PHE A 14 7.79 -3.10 -13.53
CA PHE A 14 8.03 -4.52 -13.37
C PHE A 14 8.20 -4.84 -11.89
N MET A 15 7.31 -5.61 -11.32
CA MET A 15 7.34 -6.05 -9.92
C MET A 15 7.57 -4.89 -8.93
N HIS A 16 6.79 -3.82 -9.05
CA HIS A 16 6.87 -2.56 -8.27
C HIS A 16 8.13 -1.71 -8.52
N GLN A 17 8.99 -2.10 -9.43
CA GLN A 17 10.12 -1.28 -9.84
C GLN A 17 9.77 -0.48 -11.09
N PHE A 18 10.17 0.80 -11.10
CA PHE A 18 9.88 1.72 -12.20
C PHE A 18 11.16 2.06 -12.96
N TYR A 19 11.12 1.84 -14.26
CA TYR A 19 12.25 2.06 -15.17
C TYR A 19 11.86 3.13 -16.18
N VAL A 20 12.53 4.29 -16.13
CA VAL A 20 12.27 5.39 -17.07
C VAL A 20 12.79 4.99 -18.45
N GLN A 21 11.88 4.87 -19.42
CA GLN A 21 12.22 4.58 -20.80
C GLN A 21 12.46 5.87 -21.59
N GLU A 22 11.59 6.88 -21.36
CA GLU A 22 11.69 8.17 -22.02
C GLU A 22 11.43 9.30 -21.02
N GLY A 23 12.16 10.42 -21.17
CA GLY A 23 12.00 11.61 -20.32
C GLY A 23 13.03 11.73 -19.20
N ASN A 24 14.20 11.07 -19.32
CA ASN A 24 15.28 11.14 -18.30
C ASN A 24 15.69 12.56 -17.94
N LYS A 25 15.75 13.48 -18.94
CA LYS A 25 16.06 14.90 -18.69
C LYS A 25 15.00 15.56 -17.81
N ARG A 26 13.71 15.28 -18.06
CA ARG A 26 12.60 15.78 -17.22
C ARG A 26 12.69 15.24 -15.80
N VAL A 27 12.97 13.95 -15.63
CA VAL A 27 13.21 13.34 -14.30
C VAL A 27 14.34 14.05 -13.57
N SER A 28 15.47 14.31 -14.25
CA SER A 28 16.62 15.00 -13.65
C SER A 28 16.28 16.43 -13.23
N VAL A 29 15.55 17.17 -14.06
CA VAL A 29 15.11 18.53 -13.73
C VAL A 29 14.14 18.52 -12.55
N MET A 30 13.15 17.61 -12.55
CA MET A 30 12.18 17.51 -11.46
C MET A 30 12.85 17.11 -10.13
N LYS A 31 13.85 16.21 -10.15
CA LYS A 31 14.67 15.90 -8.98
C LYS A 31 15.48 17.10 -8.50
N TYR A 32 16.07 17.85 -9.40
CA TYR A 32 16.83 19.08 -9.07
C TYR A 32 15.92 20.13 -8.40
N LEU A 33 14.67 20.23 -8.82
CA LEU A 33 13.67 21.15 -8.27
C LEU A 33 12.99 20.60 -7.01
N ASP A 34 13.45 19.47 -6.47
CA ASP A 34 12.86 18.77 -5.31
C ASP A 34 11.35 18.51 -5.46
N ALA A 35 10.91 18.23 -6.70
CA ALA A 35 9.51 17.95 -6.97
C ALA A 35 9.12 16.57 -6.43
N SER A 36 8.01 16.53 -5.69
CA SER A 36 7.52 15.32 -5.03
C SER A 36 6.99 14.26 -6.01
N HIS A 37 6.62 14.66 -7.23
CA HIS A 37 6.04 13.76 -8.21
C HIS A 37 6.26 14.24 -9.65
N ILE A 38 6.13 13.32 -10.60
CA ILE A 38 6.16 13.58 -12.04
C ILE A 38 5.06 12.77 -12.71
N MET A 39 4.42 13.36 -13.71
CA MET A 39 3.42 12.65 -14.51
C MET A 39 4.09 11.60 -15.39
N ALA A 40 3.57 10.38 -15.37
CA ALA A 40 4.10 9.28 -16.18
C ALA A 40 2.99 8.46 -16.85
N LYS A 41 3.27 8.02 -18.07
CA LYS A 41 2.55 6.93 -18.73
C LYS A 41 3.25 5.63 -18.36
N VAL A 42 2.58 4.79 -17.57
CA VAL A 42 3.16 3.54 -17.08
C VAL A 42 2.72 2.37 -17.95
N ILE A 43 3.70 1.62 -18.48
CA ILE A 43 3.49 0.35 -19.17
C ILE A 43 3.90 -0.76 -18.19
N ARG A 44 2.94 -1.58 -17.78
CA ARG A 44 3.19 -2.68 -16.86
C ARG A 44 3.65 -3.93 -17.60
N ILE A 45 4.80 -4.46 -17.18
CA ILE A 45 5.36 -5.72 -17.67
C ILE A 45 5.06 -6.79 -16.63
N PHE A 46 4.42 -7.88 -17.06
CA PHE A 46 4.10 -8.99 -16.17
C PHE A 46 5.24 -10.01 -16.19
N PRO A 47 5.74 -10.47 -15.03
CA PRO A 47 6.69 -11.57 -14.97
C PRO A 47 6.03 -12.87 -15.46
N GLU A 48 6.85 -13.82 -15.90
CA GLU A 48 6.38 -15.18 -16.13
C GLU A 48 5.82 -15.77 -14.82
N LYS A 49 4.69 -16.48 -14.91
CA LYS A 49 4.08 -17.12 -13.74
C LYS A 49 4.92 -18.29 -13.28
N THR A 50 5.52 -18.16 -12.12
CA THR A 50 6.31 -19.20 -11.45
C THR A 50 5.78 -19.44 -10.05
N ASP A 51 6.29 -20.48 -9.38
CA ASP A 51 5.97 -20.78 -7.99
C ASP A 51 6.73 -19.91 -6.98
N GLU A 52 7.58 -19.02 -7.45
CA GLU A 52 8.35 -18.12 -6.60
C GLU A 52 7.43 -17.21 -5.77
N PRO A 53 7.66 -17.09 -4.46
CA PRO A 53 6.79 -16.29 -3.57
C PRO A 53 6.65 -14.82 -3.99
N SER A 54 7.71 -14.22 -4.53
CA SER A 54 7.72 -12.85 -5.02
C SER A 54 6.77 -12.66 -6.21
N VAL A 55 6.76 -13.62 -7.15
CA VAL A 55 5.88 -13.61 -8.32
C VAL A 55 4.44 -13.86 -7.91
N LYS A 56 4.18 -14.81 -7.01
CA LYS A 56 2.84 -15.06 -6.46
C LYS A 56 2.29 -13.81 -5.78
N LEU A 57 3.08 -13.18 -4.92
CA LEU A 57 2.72 -11.96 -4.22
C LEU A 57 2.38 -10.82 -5.19
N TYR A 58 3.20 -10.66 -6.25
CA TYR A 58 2.94 -9.63 -7.26
C TYR A 58 1.62 -9.87 -8.01
N TYR A 59 1.30 -11.13 -8.36
CA TYR A 59 0.02 -11.43 -8.99
C TYR A 59 -1.19 -11.21 -8.05
N GLU A 60 -1.05 -11.50 -6.75
CA GLU A 60 -2.07 -11.15 -5.75
C GLU A 60 -2.26 -9.62 -5.66
N PHE A 61 -1.16 -8.87 -5.67
CA PHE A 61 -1.23 -7.40 -5.72
C PHE A 61 -1.96 -6.92 -6.98
N ILE A 62 -1.71 -7.50 -8.15
CA ILE A 62 -2.39 -7.11 -9.39
C ILE A 62 -3.90 -7.35 -9.30
N GLU A 63 -4.33 -8.47 -8.71
CA GLU A 63 -5.75 -8.74 -8.47
C GLU A 63 -6.35 -7.73 -7.50
N PHE A 64 -5.68 -7.45 -6.40
CA PHE A 64 -6.07 -6.43 -5.44
C PHE A 64 -6.17 -5.04 -6.10
N TYR A 65 -5.16 -4.64 -6.88
CA TYR A 65 -5.18 -3.37 -7.59
C TYR A 65 -6.31 -3.27 -8.63
N ARG A 66 -6.62 -4.36 -9.33
CA ARG A 66 -7.74 -4.38 -10.28
C ARG A 66 -9.07 -4.09 -9.60
N SER A 67 -9.28 -4.63 -8.41
CA SER A 67 -10.49 -4.42 -7.60
C SER A 67 -10.54 -3.04 -6.96
N THR A 68 -9.43 -2.60 -6.36
CA THR A 68 -9.42 -1.41 -5.51
C THR A 68 -8.92 -0.14 -6.21
N LYS A 69 -8.15 -0.27 -7.30
CA LYS A 69 -7.37 0.83 -7.93
C LYS A 69 -6.43 1.54 -6.95
N PHE A 70 -6.05 0.88 -5.87
CA PHE A 70 -5.20 1.44 -4.84
C PHE A 70 -3.82 0.75 -4.84
N TYR A 71 -2.78 1.55 -5.08
CA TYR A 71 -1.41 1.07 -5.30
C TYR A 71 -0.56 1.06 -4.03
N ASP A 72 -0.85 1.91 -3.05
CA ASP A 72 0.08 2.24 -1.96
C ASP A 72 0.13 1.20 -0.84
N ILE A 73 -0.80 0.24 -0.81
CA ILE A 73 -0.74 -0.87 0.15
C ILE A 73 0.26 -1.91 -0.35
N VAL A 74 1.39 -2.01 0.33
CA VAL A 74 2.44 -2.99 0.04
C VAL A 74 2.47 -4.05 1.13
N CYS A 75 2.20 -5.31 0.76
CA CYS A 75 2.35 -6.48 1.61
C CYS A 75 3.59 -7.29 1.20
N LYS A 76 4.23 -7.96 2.16
CA LYS A 76 5.35 -8.89 1.92
C LYS A 76 4.96 -10.36 2.03
N GLN A 77 3.80 -10.66 2.59
CA GLN A 77 3.35 -12.04 2.79
C GLN A 77 2.30 -12.45 1.75
N VAL A 78 2.53 -13.59 1.10
CA VAL A 78 1.56 -14.22 0.19
C VAL A 78 0.24 -14.49 0.92
N GLY A 79 -0.88 -14.23 0.28
CA GLY A 79 -2.23 -14.37 0.82
C GLY A 79 -2.76 -13.13 1.54
N ASN A 80 -1.93 -12.11 1.81
CA ASN A 80 -2.40 -10.94 2.55
C ASN A 80 -3.27 -10.00 1.71
N TYR A 81 -3.01 -9.86 0.41
CA TYR A 81 -3.89 -9.11 -0.48
C TYR A 81 -5.28 -9.76 -0.62
N ALA A 82 -5.33 -11.09 -0.71
CA ALA A 82 -6.60 -11.82 -0.73
C ALA A 82 -7.39 -11.63 0.58
N LYS A 83 -6.71 -11.62 1.73
CA LYS A 83 -7.34 -11.33 3.02
C LYS A 83 -7.88 -9.90 3.08
N LEU A 84 -7.14 -8.90 2.56
CA LEU A 84 -7.60 -7.52 2.47
C LEU A 84 -8.88 -7.40 1.65
N LEU A 85 -8.95 -8.03 0.47
CA LEU A 85 -10.18 -8.08 -0.34
C LEU A 85 -11.34 -8.70 0.43
N LYS A 86 -11.10 -9.81 1.15
CA LYS A 86 -12.12 -10.44 1.98
C LYS A 86 -12.62 -9.53 3.10
N PHE A 87 -11.75 -8.73 3.73
CA PHE A 87 -12.18 -7.71 4.71
C PHE A 87 -13.07 -6.64 4.11
N MET A 88 -12.87 -6.33 2.83
CA MET A 88 -13.73 -5.42 2.07
C MET A 88 -15.05 -6.05 1.64
N GLY A 89 -15.28 -7.32 1.97
CA GLY A 89 -16.44 -8.06 1.49
C GLY A 89 -16.42 -8.33 0.00
N LYS A 90 -15.22 -8.29 -0.61
CA LYS A 90 -15.04 -8.50 -2.06
C LYS A 90 -14.51 -9.87 -2.36
N GLU A 91 -15.06 -10.47 -3.40
CA GLU A 91 -14.51 -11.67 -4.01
C GLU A 91 -13.43 -11.32 -5.05
N ARG A 92 -12.77 -12.37 -5.54
CA ARG A 92 -11.73 -12.24 -6.57
C ARG A 92 -12.31 -11.58 -7.83
N ASN A 93 -11.63 -10.53 -8.32
CA ASN A 93 -12.03 -9.74 -9.49
C ASN A 93 -13.31 -8.89 -9.33
N GLU A 94 -13.89 -8.79 -8.16
CA GLU A 94 -14.99 -7.88 -7.89
C GLU A 94 -14.45 -6.45 -7.72
N ALA A 95 -14.99 -5.50 -8.50
CA ALA A 95 -14.55 -4.11 -8.43
C ALA A 95 -15.18 -3.39 -7.23
N CYS A 96 -14.37 -2.59 -6.56
CA CYS A 96 -14.85 -1.67 -5.52
C CYS A 96 -15.52 -0.45 -6.14
N SER A 97 -16.57 0.05 -5.51
CA SER A 97 -17.15 1.34 -5.82
C SER A 97 -16.17 2.48 -5.48
N ASP A 98 -16.41 3.67 -6.01
CA ASP A 98 -15.59 4.85 -5.70
C ASP A 98 -15.61 5.19 -4.22
N GLU A 99 -16.74 4.98 -3.57
CA GLU A 99 -16.91 5.23 -2.14
C GLU A 99 -16.11 4.24 -1.29
N GLU A 100 -16.19 2.94 -1.61
CA GLU A 100 -15.39 1.91 -0.93
C GLU A 100 -13.90 2.13 -1.10
N ARG A 101 -13.47 2.56 -2.29
CA ARG A 101 -12.07 2.92 -2.56
C ARG A 101 -11.60 4.09 -1.70
N LYS A 102 -12.39 5.17 -1.64
CA LYS A 102 -12.08 6.35 -0.81
C LYS A 102 -12.01 5.99 0.68
N LYS A 103 -12.92 5.16 1.16
CA LYS A 103 -12.91 4.65 2.54
C LYS A 103 -11.65 3.86 2.84
N LEU A 104 -11.27 2.92 1.96
CA LEU A 104 -10.05 2.15 2.10
C LEU A 104 -8.81 3.05 2.13
N GLN A 105 -8.71 3.99 1.19
CA GLN A 105 -7.59 4.92 1.09
C GLN A 105 -7.47 5.77 2.36
N SER A 106 -8.55 6.39 2.79
CA SER A 106 -8.59 7.24 3.99
C SER A 106 -8.14 6.46 5.22
N LEU A 107 -8.69 5.26 5.42
CA LEU A 107 -8.34 4.42 6.57
C LEU A 107 -6.88 3.98 6.52
N PHE A 108 -6.38 3.55 5.36
CA PHE A 108 -5.00 3.12 5.22
C PHE A 108 -4.01 4.26 5.44
N TYR A 109 -4.25 5.44 4.86
CA TYR A 109 -3.36 6.59 5.05
C TYR A 109 -3.34 7.07 6.50
N HIS A 110 -4.49 7.08 7.17
CA HIS A 110 -4.54 7.40 8.59
C HIS A 110 -3.76 6.39 9.42
N PHE A 111 -4.00 5.09 9.20
CA PHE A 111 -3.27 4.02 9.86
C PHE A 111 -1.75 4.09 9.59
N SER A 112 -1.35 4.21 8.32
CA SER A 112 0.07 4.22 7.93
C SER A 112 0.83 5.42 8.49
N SER A 113 0.18 6.58 8.58
CA SER A 113 0.75 7.78 9.21
C SER A 113 1.13 7.51 10.68
N ILE A 114 0.20 6.91 11.45
CA ILE A 114 0.44 6.57 12.85
C ILE A 114 1.48 5.44 12.95
N TYR A 115 1.34 4.40 12.13
CA TYR A 115 2.26 3.27 12.12
C TYR A 115 3.70 3.72 11.87
N ASN A 116 3.92 4.55 10.84
CA ASN A 116 5.25 5.05 10.49
C ASN A 116 5.83 5.97 11.58
N ALA A 117 5.00 6.77 12.24
CA ALA A 117 5.43 7.61 13.36
C ALA A 117 5.90 6.78 14.58
N VAL A 118 5.27 5.62 14.82
CA VAL A 118 5.60 4.74 15.95
C VAL A 118 6.73 3.76 15.58
N ALA A 119 6.72 3.23 14.36
CA ALA A 119 7.74 2.26 13.90
C ALA A 119 9.13 2.89 13.74
N GLY A 120 9.20 4.22 13.59
CA GLY A 120 10.46 4.93 13.34
C GLY A 120 11.06 4.61 11.97
N ASN A 121 12.29 5.10 11.74
CA ASN A 121 13.05 4.84 10.51
C ASN A 121 13.87 3.53 10.58
N GLU A 122 13.78 2.79 11.67
CA GLU A 122 14.40 1.46 11.75
C GLU A 122 13.63 0.48 10.86
N GLU A 123 14.33 -0.52 10.29
CA GLU A 123 13.73 -1.55 9.45
C GLU A 123 12.54 -2.20 10.16
N ALA A 124 11.35 -1.70 9.88
CA ALA A 124 10.12 -2.23 10.46
C ALA A 124 9.99 -3.71 10.06
N VAL A 125 9.77 -4.58 11.04
CA VAL A 125 9.60 -6.03 10.83
C VAL A 125 8.45 -6.34 9.87
N LEU A 126 7.44 -5.46 9.86
CA LEU A 126 6.26 -5.56 9.00
C LEU A 126 6.17 -4.35 8.08
N THR A 127 5.66 -4.56 6.87
CA THR A 127 5.22 -3.44 6.05
C THR A 127 3.96 -2.81 6.63
N ALA A 128 3.70 -1.54 6.29
CA ALA A 128 2.44 -0.90 6.69
C ALA A 128 1.20 -1.68 6.21
N GLY A 129 1.27 -2.34 5.05
CA GLY A 129 0.20 -3.18 4.53
C GLY A 129 -0.05 -4.45 5.36
N ASP A 130 1.02 -5.15 5.77
CA ASP A 130 0.89 -6.33 6.63
C ASP A 130 0.41 -5.95 8.04
N ALA A 131 0.93 -4.86 8.60
CA ALA A 131 0.48 -4.33 9.89
C ALA A 131 -0.99 -3.87 9.85
N PHE A 132 -1.41 -3.25 8.74
CA PHE A 132 -2.79 -2.83 8.53
C PHE A 132 -3.76 -4.03 8.52
N LEU A 133 -3.39 -5.13 7.88
CA LEU A 133 -4.19 -6.35 7.92
C LEU A 133 -4.35 -6.89 9.35
N ILE A 134 -3.29 -6.88 10.16
CA ILE A 134 -3.35 -7.29 11.56
C ILE A 134 -4.30 -6.38 12.34
N TYR A 135 -4.19 -5.07 12.14
CA TYR A 135 -5.07 -4.08 12.74
C TYR A 135 -6.55 -4.33 12.40
N LEU A 136 -6.88 -4.55 11.13
CA LEU A 136 -8.24 -4.86 10.68
C LEU A 136 -8.79 -6.13 11.34
N ARG A 137 -7.97 -7.17 11.43
CA ARG A 137 -8.34 -8.44 12.07
C ARG A 137 -8.60 -8.30 13.56
N TYR A 138 -7.71 -7.60 14.26
CA TYR A 138 -7.80 -7.42 15.71
C TYR A 138 -9.06 -6.66 16.13
N ASN A 139 -9.42 -5.64 15.37
CA ASN A 139 -10.58 -4.81 15.66
C ASN A 139 -11.91 -5.35 15.10
N ASN A 140 -11.91 -6.53 14.48
CA ASN A 140 -13.09 -7.11 13.82
C ASN A 140 -13.76 -6.13 12.83
N LEU A 141 -12.98 -5.21 12.26
CA LEU A 141 -13.46 -4.19 11.34
C LEU A 141 -13.70 -4.82 9.98
N SER A 142 -14.96 -5.06 9.62
CA SER A 142 -15.30 -5.13 8.20
C SER A 142 -15.48 -3.69 7.68
N LEU A 143 -15.10 -3.43 6.43
CA LEU A 143 -15.31 -2.12 5.80
C LEU A 143 -16.79 -1.68 5.78
N LEU A 144 -17.71 -2.63 5.93
CA LEU A 144 -19.15 -2.38 6.10
C LEU A 144 -19.47 -1.63 7.41
N PHE A 145 -18.62 -1.70 8.44
CA PHE A 145 -18.78 -1.00 9.71
C PHE A 145 -18.12 0.39 9.75
N LEU A 146 -17.39 0.81 8.71
CA LEU A 146 -16.71 2.11 8.67
C LEU A 146 -17.66 3.31 8.61
N GLU A 147 -18.96 3.11 8.48
CA GLU A 147 -19.95 4.19 8.59
C GLU A 147 -20.04 4.79 10.01
N ARG A 148 -19.44 4.15 11.00
CA ARG A 148 -19.56 4.52 12.44
C ARG A 148 -18.23 4.73 13.14
N LEU A 149 -17.14 5.08 12.43
CA LEU A 149 -15.90 5.38 13.12
C LEU A 149 -15.99 6.77 13.77
N PRO A 150 -16.06 6.86 15.14
CA PRO A 150 -15.95 8.11 15.85
C PRO A 150 -14.56 8.72 15.63
N GLN A 151 -14.44 10.04 15.83
CA GLN A 151 -13.15 10.75 15.77
C GLN A 151 -12.11 10.21 16.78
N ASP A 152 -12.52 9.39 17.74
CA ASP A 152 -11.67 8.78 18.77
C ASP A 152 -10.84 7.57 18.29
N VAL A 153 -11.05 7.10 17.06
CA VAL A 153 -10.31 5.94 16.50
C VAL A 153 -8.82 6.22 16.39
N ALA A 154 -8.40 7.47 16.19
CA ALA A 154 -6.99 7.85 16.17
C ALA A 154 -6.29 7.45 17.49
N CYS A 155 -6.92 7.67 18.62
CA CYS A 155 -6.38 7.30 19.93
C CYS A 155 -6.34 5.78 20.12
N GLN A 156 -7.39 5.07 19.74
CA GLN A 156 -7.44 3.60 19.82
C GLN A 156 -6.42 2.93 18.89
N VAL A 157 -6.23 3.44 17.66
CA VAL A 157 -5.20 2.98 16.73
C VAL A 157 -3.81 3.14 17.34
N HIS A 158 -3.52 4.29 17.95
CA HIS A 158 -2.22 4.55 18.58
C HIS A 158 -1.91 3.55 19.71
N VAL A 159 -2.85 3.32 20.62
CA VAL A 159 -2.71 2.38 21.74
C VAL A 159 -2.49 0.94 21.23
N HIS A 160 -3.27 0.52 20.21
CA HIS A 160 -3.16 -0.85 19.68
C HIS A 160 -1.88 -1.08 18.87
N ILE A 161 -1.45 -0.11 18.07
CA ILE A 161 -0.18 -0.20 17.33
C ILE A 161 0.99 -0.28 18.30
N THR A 162 1.01 0.55 19.33
CA THR A 162 2.06 0.53 20.36
C THR A 162 2.10 -0.83 21.07
N SER A 163 0.93 -1.41 21.41
CA SER A 163 0.84 -2.74 22.03
C SER A 163 1.33 -3.85 21.08
N LEU A 164 0.97 -3.80 19.79
CA LEU A 164 1.44 -4.78 18.79
C LEU A 164 2.96 -4.68 18.56
N MET A 165 3.51 -3.49 18.55
CA MET A 165 4.96 -3.28 18.42
C MET A 165 5.70 -3.75 19.69
N TYR A 166 5.14 -3.52 20.87
CA TYR A 166 5.69 -4.03 22.12
C TYR A 166 5.75 -5.58 22.13
N LEU A 167 4.66 -6.24 21.70
CA LEU A 167 4.63 -7.69 21.57
C LEU A 167 5.62 -8.22 20.53
N ALA A 168 5.77 -7.54 19.39
CA ALA A 168 6.74 -7.90 18.35
C ALA A 168 8.19 -7.73 18.86
N SER A 169 8.49 -6.68 19.63
CA SER A 169 9.81 -6.48 20.23
C SER A 169 10.11 -7.50 21.32
N TYR A 170 9.11 -7.90 22.11
CA TYR A 170 9.26 -8.91 23.17
C TYR A 170 9.58 -10.30 22.61
N HIS A 171 8.99 -10.68 21.47
CA HIS A 171 9.33 -11.94 20.79
C HIS A 171 10.74 -11.94 20.19
N ARG A 172 11.28 -10.77 19.80
CA ARG A 172 12.65 -10.64 19.27
C ARG A 172 13.73 -10.85 20.33
N GLN A 173 13.46 -10.55 21.61
CA GLN A 173 14.42 -10.72 22.70
C GLN A 173 14.52 -12.14 23.23
N ARG A 174 13.67 -13.06 22.76
CA ARG A 174 13.63 -14.48 23.19
C ARG A 174 14.14 -15.48 22.14
N GLN A 175 14.61 -15.01 20.99
CA GLN A 175 15.32 -15.80 19.98
C GLN A 175 16.81 -15.44 19.97
#